data_0af0dbd7c7e09610ed2ebc8205cb6063
#
_entry.id   0af0dbd7c7e09610ed2ebc8205cb6063
#
_cell.length_a   1.000
_cell.length_b   1.000
_cell.length_c   1.000
_cell.angle_alpha   90.00
_cell.angle_beta   90.00
_cell.angle_gamma   90.00
#
_symmetry.space_group_name_H-M   'P 1'
#
loop_
_entity.id
_entity.type
_entity.pdbx_description
1 polymer ?
#
loop_
_entity_poly.entity_id
_entity_poly.type
_entity_poly.pdbx_seq_one_letter_code
_entity_poly.pdbx_strand_id
1 'polypeptide(L)'
;MDWHCLGHASWLAETSGLRLLFDPLLDDGHHGGVFEVFPSRTIDAEALRADFVFVSHRHPDHFDLRSLRRLATLDPESVVVTPDPLVASCAERVGFRTVRIVPPETTIDLDGPRLVTSPSAGAIEPEWGVVVANDEGVVYDQIDTSIGRPDDVRTFFERVASALGKRVRPGEPLVSLALVRWQPLLEVDAMLAGAIGFPFTAYADELERCAAIGARVVCPSSAGARHAGPYAFMNRLVYPVTEGRFVEDLAARSPPTRAERHVTGATYRVRNGDVIVDRDGAIRDGL
;
A
#
# COMPACT_ATOMS: atom_id res chain seq x y z
N MET A 1 7.29 -9.09 12.59
CA MET A 1 7.21 -8.37 11.30
C MET A 1 6.93 -6.91 11.58
N ASP A 2 7.77 -6.00 11.11
CA ASP A 2 7.67 -4.57 11.35
C ASP A 2 7.43 -3.83 10.03
N TRP A 3 6.41 -2.98 10.01
CA TRP A 3 6.04 -2.17 8.84
C TRP A 3 6.23 -0.70 9.16
N HIS A 4 7.21 -0.07 8.53
CA HIS A 4 7.54 1.33 8.70
C HIS A 4 6.83 2.17 7.65
N CYS A 5 5.99 3.09 8.10
CA CYS A 5 5.25 4.00 7.23
C CYS A 5 6.16 5.13 6.76
N LEU A 6 6.52 5.12 5.50
CA LEU A 6 7.34 6.15 4.87
C LEU A 6 6.50 7.29 4.27
N GLY A 7 5.18 7.18 4.34
CA GLY A 7 4.21 8.14 3.82
C GLY A 7 3.65 7.75 2.46
N HIS A 8 2.42 8.19 2.16
CA HIS A 8 1.62 7.77 1.02
C HIS A 8 1.53 6.22 0.97
N ALA A 9 1.81 5.60 -0.17
CA ALA A 9 1.85 4.14 -0.33
C ALA A 9 3.23 3.52 -0.09
N SER A 10 4.22 4.32 0.35
CA SER A 10 5.58 3.84 0.56
C SER A 10 5.73 3.19 1.93
N TRP A 11 6.16 1.94 1.95
CA TRP A 11 6.36 1.16 3.17
C TRP A 11 7.67 0.39 3.12
N LEU A 12 8.35 0.27 4.27
CA LEU A 12 9.44 -0.66 4.45
C LEU A 12 8.99 -1.75 5.43
N ALA A 13 8.98 -3.00 5.00
CA ALA A 13 8.68 -4.14 5.87
C ALA A 13 9.96 -4.89 6.22
N GLU A 14 10.17 -5.12 7.52
CA GLU A 14 11.23 -5.98 8.04
C GLU A 14 10.60 -7.29 8.54
N THR A 15 10.96 -8.39 7.88
CA THR A 15 10.33 -9.68 8.11
C THR A 15 11.30 -10.83 7.86
N SER A 16 11.42 -11.74 8.82
CA SER A 16 12.26 -12.96 8.74
C SER A 16 13.72 -12.66 8.29
N GLY A 17 14.27 -11.51 8.69
CA GLY A 17 15.62 -11.10 8.31
C GLY A 17 15.74 -10.44 6.95
N LEU A 18 14.64 -10.30 6.21
CA LEU A 18 14.58 -9.60 4.93
C LEU A 18 13.96 -8.21 5.09
N ARG A 19 14.36 -7.32 4.20
CA ARG A 19 13.82 -5.96 4.04
C ARG A 19 13.12 -5.84 2.70
N LEU A 20 11.82 -5.52 2.73
CA LEU A 20 10.94 -5.41 1.58
C LEU A 20 10.46 -3.97 1.48
N LEU A 21 10.84 -3.26 0.43
CA LEU A 21 10.48 -1.86 0.21
C LEU A 21 9.37 -1.78 -0.85
N PHE A 22 8.24 -1.18 -0.49
CA PHE A 22 7.06 -1.07 -1.34
C PHE A 22 6.89 0.36 -1.85
N ASP A 23 6.65 0.51 -3.16
CA ASP A 23 6.36 1.75 -3.88
C ASP A 23 7.20 2.94 -3.41
N PRO A 24 8.54 2.87 -3.51
CA PRO A 24 9.43 3.85 -2.92
C PRO A 24 9.32 5.22 -3.60
N LEU A 25 8.80 6.19 -2.86
CA LEU A 25 8.75 7.59 -3.23
C LEU A 25 9.62 8.38 -2.23
N LEU A 26 10.86 8.69 -2.60
CA LEU A 26 11.86 9.25 -1.68
C LEU A 26 11.73 10.75 -1.51
N ASP A 27 11.25 11.45 -2.53
CA ASP A 27 11.02 12.89 -2.51
C ASP A 27 9.52 13.18 -2.34
N ASP A 28 9.16 14.30 -1.71
CA ASP A 28 7.76 14.65 -1.53
C ASP A 28 7.05 14.98 -2.85
N GLY A 29 7.72 15.72 -3.75
CA GLY A 29 7.14 16.15 -5.01
C GLY A 29 7.15 15.07 -6.09
N HIS A 30 5.99 14.76 -6.66
CA HIS A 30 5.84 13.82 -7.76
C HIS A 30 4.92 14.40 -8.86
N HIS A 31 4.65 13.63 -9.95
CA HIS A 31 3.87 14.12 -11.10
C HIS A 31 4.37 15.48 -11.63
N GLY A 32 5.69 15.69 -11.73
CA GLY A 32 6.23 16.97 -12.20
C GLY A 32 5.96 18.15 -11.25
N GLY A 33 5.68 17.90 -9.97
CA GLY A 33 5.41 18.92 -8.95
C GLY A 33 3.94 19.33 -8.85
N VAL A 34 3.03 18.59 -9.49
CA VAL A 34 1.58 18.80 -9.33
C VAL A 34 1.11 18.27 -7.99
N PHE A 35 1.73 17.18 -7.51
CA PHE A 35 1.44 16.57 -6.24
C PHE A 35 2.65 16.57 -5.33
N GLU A 36 2.39 16.54 -4.04
CA GLU A 36 3.39 16.31 -3.00
C GLU A 36 2.85 15.34 -1.94
N VAL A 37 3.75 14.56 -1.34
CA VAL A 37 3.42 13.71 -0.19
C VAL A 37 3.11 14.58 1.01
N PHE A 38 2.08 14.22 1.75
CA PHE A 38 1.64 14.93 2.94
C PHE A 38 1.39 13.95 4.12
N PRO A 39 1.90 14.26 5.31
CA PRO A 39 2.79 15.37 5.65
C PRO A 39 4.15 15.30 4.97
N SER A 40 4.80 16.46 4.79
CA SER A 40 6.18 16.54 4.29
C SER A 40 7.13 15.76 5.19
N ARG A 41 8.09 15.11 4.56
CA ARG A 41 9.04 14.23 5.24
C ARG A 41 10.45 14.35 4.64
N THR A 42 11.41 13.88 5.40
CA THR A 42 12.78 13.65 4.91
C THR A 42 13.09 12.17 5.09
N ILE A 43 13.51 11.52 4.02
CA ILE A 43 13.86 10.10 4.03
C ILE A 43 15.35 9.96 3.77
N ASP A 44 16.04 9.24 4.64
CA ASP A 44 17.40 8.81 4.38
C ASP A 44 17.40 7.59 3.45
N ALA A 45 17.75 7.80 2.19
CA ALA A 45 17.81 6.73 1.21
C ALA A 45 18.81 5.61 1.59
N GLU A 46 19.89 5.92 2.32
CA GLU A 46 20.86 4.92 2.79
C GLU A 46 20.21 3.95 3.79
N ALA A 47 19.30 4.46 4.63
CA ALA A 47 18.56 3.65 5.58
C ALA A 47 17.53 2.74 4.91
N LEU A 48 17.17 2.97 3.64
CA LEU A 48 16.18 2.18 2.90
C LEU A 48 16.77 1.05 2.04
N ARG A 49 18.03 0.66 2.25
CA ARG A 49 18.56 -0.54 1.57
C ARG A 49 17.64 -1.73 1.83
N ALA A 50 17.24 -2.42 0.78
CA ALA A 50 16.27 -3.50 0.85
C ALA A 50 16.69 -4.68 -0.04
N ASP A 51 16.36 -5.89 0.39
CA ASP A 51 16.60 -7.09 -0.41
C ASP A 51 15.70 -7.12 -1.64
N PHE A 52 14.46 -6.61 -1.48
CA PHE A 52 13.46 -6.54 -2.54
C PHE A 52 12.82 -5.16 -2.60
N VAL A 53 12.65 -4.65 -3.81
CA VAL A 53 11.91 -3.41 -4.10
C VAL A 53 10.68 -3.79 -4.92
N PHE A 54 9.50 -3.62 -4.34
CA PHE A 54 8.22 -3.88 -4.97
C PHE A 54 7.69 -2.60 -5.58
N VAL A 55 7.33 -2.64 -6.86
CA VAL A 55 6.65 -1.54 -7.55
C VAL A 55 5.35 -2.08 -8.11
N SER A 56 4.24 -1.65 -7.51
CA SER A 56 2.91 -2.21 -7.74
C SER A 56 2.36 -1.93 -9.12
N HIS A 57 2.62 -0.75 -9.68
CA HIS A 57 2.18 -0.31 -11.00
C HIS A 57 2.90 0.98 -11.43
N ARG A 58 2.60 1.48 -12.63
CA ARG A 58 3.33 2.58 -13.28
C ARG A 58 2.87 4.00 -12.92
N HIS A 59 1.87 4.19 -12.07
CA HIS A 59 1.47 5.55 -11.70
C HIS A 59 2.60 6.30 -11.00
N PRO A 60 2.81 7.60 -11.28
CA PRO A 60 3.98 8.34 -10.80
C PRO A 60 4.08 8.56 -9.29
N ASP A 61 3.06 8.25 -8.52
CA ASP A 61 3.03 8.23 -7.06
C ASP A 61 3.41 6.88 -6.44
N HIS A 62 3.61 5.85 -7.29
CA HIS A 62 4.10 4.52 -6.93
C HIS A 62 5.40 4.19 -7.67
N PHE A 63 5.60 4.78 -8.83
CA PHE A 63 6.73 4.56 -9.71
C PHE A 63 7.46 5.88 -9.99
N ASP A 64 8.42 6.23 -9.12
CA ASP A 64 9.30 7.39 -9.32
C ASP A 64 10.69 6.96 -9.77
N LEU A 65 11.05 7.31 -11.02
CA LEU A 65 12.34 6.96 -11.60
C LEU A 65 13.53 7.57 -10.87
N ARG A 66 13.38 8.73 -10.21
CA ARG A 66 14.45 9.36 -9.44
C ARG A 66 14.71 8.55 -8.18
N SER A 67 13.67 8.11 -7.50
CA SER A 67 13.76 7.24 -6.33
C SER A 67 14.42 5.91 -6.69
N LEU A 68 13.95 5.24 -7.74
CA LEU A 68 14.52 3.97 -8.20
C LEU A 68 16.00 4.12 -8.61
N ARG A 69 16.37 5.20 -9.29
CA ARG A 69 17.76 5.46 -9.66
C ARG A 69 18.66 5.65 -8.43
N ARG A 70 18.17 6.36 -7.40
CA ARG A 70 18.93 6.53 -6.14
C ARG A 70 19.12 5.18 -5.46
N LEU A 71 18.07 4.38 -5.35
CA LEU A 71 18.13 3.04 -4.75
C LEU A 71 19.07 2.10 -5.53
N ALA A 72 18.98 2.08 -6.86
CA ALA A 72 19.90 1.29 -7.70
C ALA A 72 21.36 1.72 -7.57
N THR A 73 21.63 3.01 -7.31
CA THR A 73 22.99 3.52 -7.06
C THR A 73 23.52 3.05 -5.70
N LEU A 74 22.64 2.95 -4.70
CA LEU A 74 22.98 2.51 -3.34
C LEU A 74 23.16 1.00 -3.24
N ASP A 75 22.25 0.26 -3.90
CA ASP A 75 22.26 -1.19 -3.91
C ASP A 75 21.67 -1.76 -5.21
N PRO A 76 22.50 -1.98 -6.25
CA PRO A 76 22.04 -2.55 -7.52
C PRO A 76 21.68 -4.04 -7.41
N GLU A 77 22.01 -4.71 -6.30
CA GLU A 77 21.74 -6.14 -6.07
C GLU A 77 20.29 -6.36 -5.54
N SER A 78 19.63 -5.32 -5.05
CA SER A 78 18.22 -5.39 -4.68
C SER A 78 17.41 -5.96 -5.85
N VAL A 79 16.50 -6.89 -5.54
CA VAL A 79 15.62 -7.50 -6.56
C VAL A 79 14.38 -6.65 -6.74
N VAL A 80 14.16 -6.09 -7.93
CA VAL A 80 12.90 -5.39 -8.24
C VAL A 80 11.83 -6.40 -8.65
N VAL A 81 10.64 -6.25 -8.06
CA VAL A 81 9.46 -7.10 -8.34
C VAL A 81 8.30 -6.20 -8.77
N THR A 82 7.72 -6.46 -9.94
CA THR A 82 6.62 -5.65 -10.49
C THR A 82 5.74 -6.49 -11.42
N PRO A 83 4.46 -6.20 -11.62
CA PRO A 83 3.64 -6.82 -12.67
C PRO A 83 3.87 -6.17 -14.03
N ASP A 84 4.46 -4.97 -14.07
CA ASP A 84 4.45 -4.09 -15.22
C ASP A 84 5.76 -4.15 -16.02
N PRO A 85 5.71 -4.60 -17.29
CA PRO A 85 6.90 -4.67 -18.16
C PRO A 85 7.58 -3.31 -18.39
N LEU A 86 6.83 -2.18 -18.37
CA LEU A 86 7.42 -0.85 -18.51
C LEU A 86 8.25 -0.52 -17.27
N VAL A 87 7.70 -0.73 -16.07
CA VAL A 87 8.42 -0.55 -14.81
C VAL A 87 9.66 -1.43 -14.79
N ALA A 88 9.55 -2.70 -15.18
CA ALA A 88 10.67 -3.64 -15.24
C ALA A 88 11.78 -3.11 -16.16
N SER A 89 11.45 -2.70 -17.39
CA SER A 89 12.44 -2.14 -18.34
C SER A 89 13.11 -0.88 -17.81
N CYS A 90 12.38 -0.02 -17.11
CA CYS A 90 12.92 1.19 -16.49
C CYS A 90 13.84 0.85 -15.32
N ALA A 91 13.49 -0.12 -14.47
CA ALA A 91 14.30 -0.56 -13.35
C ALA A 91 15.66 -1.12 -13.81
N GLU A 92 15.68 -1.93 -14.87
CA GLU A 92 16.94 -2.40 -15.49
C GLU A 92 17.78 -1.23 -15.99
N ARG A 93 17.15 -0.25 -16.66
CA ARG A 93 17.87 0.92 -17.22
C ARG A 93 18.44 1.85 -16.15
N VAL A 94 17.84 1.95 -14.98
CA VAL A 94 18.36 2.78 -13.89
C VAL A 94 19.45 2.07 -13.08
N GLY A 95 19.66 0.74 -13.29
CA GLY A 95 20.83 0.03 -12.80
C GLY A 95 20.59 -1.18 -11.91
N PHE A 96 19.35 -1.58 -11.64
CA PHE A 96 19.07 -2.85 -10.94
C PHE A 96 19.49 -4.04 -11.80
N ARG A 97 20.17 -5.02 -11.18
CA ARG A 97 20.68 -6.21 -11.88
C ARG A 97 19.67 -7.33 -12.02
N THR A 98 18.71 -7.38 -11.12
CA THR A 98 17.68 -8.41 -11.12
C THR A 98 16.30 -7.78 -11.05
N VAL A 99 15.50 -8.02 -12.09
CA VAL A 99 14.12 -7.57 -12.17
C VAL A 99 13.22 -8.77 -12.47
N ARG A 100 12.15 -8.93 -11.72
CA ARG A 100 11.16 -10.01 -11.86
C ARG A 100 9.80 -9.45 -12.21
N ILE A 101 9.24 -9.87 -13.33
CA ILE A 101 7.85 -9.59 -13.69
C ILE A 101 7.00 -10.69 -13.08
N VAL A 102 6.11 -10.31 -12.16
CA VAL A 102 5.24 -11.23 -11.43
C VAL A 102 3.79 -10.84 -11.69
N PRO A 103 2.99 -11.70 -12.33
CA PRO A 103 1.59 -11.41 -12.60
C PRO A 103 0.75 -11.41 -11.28
N PRO A 104 -0.45 -10.82 -11.32
CA PRO A 104 -1.43 -10.98 -10.24
C PRO A 104 -1.72 -12.46 -9.93
N GLU A 105 -2.24 -12.72 -8.73
CA GLU A 105 -2.61 -14.05 -8.22
C GLU A 105 -1.46 -15.06 -8.18
N THR A 106 -0.24 -14.57 -8.01
CA THR A 106 0.98 -15.38 -7.92
C THR A 106 1.43 -15.50 -6.47
N THR A 107 1.86 -16.70 -6.08
CA THR A 107 2.54 -16.93 -4.81
C THR A 107 4.05 -16.82 -5.02
N ILE A 108 4.72 -16.04 -4.18
CA ILE A 108 6.18 -15.86 -4.16
C ILE A 108 6.68 -16.37 -2.82
N ASP A 109 7.50 -17.41 -2.85
CA ASP A 109 8.20 -17.88 -1.66
C ASP A 109 9.57 -17.18 -1.59
N LEU A 110 9.77 -16.41 -0.53
CA LEU A 110 11.08 -15.88 -0.19
C LEU A 110 11.66 -16.73 0.97
N ASP A 111 12.93 -16.59 1.23
CA ASP A 111 13.55 -17.32 2.33
C ASP A 111 13.04 -16.78 3.68
N GLY A 112 11.90 -17.29 4.11
CA GLY A 112 11.17 -16.90 5.32
C GLY A 112 9.74 -16.45 5.06
N PRO A 113 9.47 -15.25 4.53
CA PRO A 113 8.13 -14.82 4.26
C PRO A 113 7.58 -15.36 2.93
N ARG A 114 6.26 -15.58 2.89
CA ARG A 114 5.51 -15.93 1.68
C ARG A 114 4.62 -14.78 1.28
N LEU A 115 4.62 -14.44 -0.01
CA LEU A 115 3.81 -13.37 -0.57
C LEU A 115 2.77 -13.94 -1.53
N VAL A 116 1.62 -13.27 -1.59
CA VAL A 116 0.57 -13.55 -2.59
C VAL A 116 0.12 -12.24 -3.20
N THR A 117 0.25 -12.09 -4.51
CA THR A 117 -0.21 -10.89 -5.21
C THR A 117 -1.72 -10.95 -5.44
N SER A 118 -2.41 -9.81 -5.26
CA SER A 118 -3.86 -9.74 -5.47
C SER A 118 -4.22 -9.51 -6.94
N PRO A 119 -5.43 -9.89 -7.38
CA PRO A 119 -5.98 -9.37 -8.62
C PRO A 119 -6.28 -7.87 -8.49
N SER A 120 -6.45 -7.19 -9.63
CA SER A 120 -7.03 -5.86 -9.70
C SER A 120 -8.14 -5.82 -10.75
N ALA A 121 -9.37 -5.69 -10.28
CA ALA A 121 -10.55 -5.69 -11.13
C ALA A 121 -10.70 -4.34 -11.84
N GLY A 122 -10.79 -4.39 -13.18
CA GLY A 122 -10.97 -3.19 -14.00
C GLY A 122 -9.71 -2.37 -14.24
N ALA A 123 -8.56 -2.85 -13.80
CA ALA A 123 -7.29 -2.22 -14.11
C ALA A 123 -7.02 -2.23 -15.62
N ILE A 124 -6.60 -1.09 -16.16
CA ILE A 124 -6.18 -0.95 -17.56
C ILE A 124 -4.72 -1.38 -17.71
N GLU A 125 -3.94 -1.17 -16.67
CA GLU A 125 -2.50 -1.44 -16.61
C GLU A 125 -2.23 -2.59 -15.65
N PRO A 126 -1.12 -3.34 -15.84
CA PRO A 126 -0.73 -4.37 -14.90
C PRO A 126 -0.48 -3.78 -13.51
N GLU A 127 -1.26 -4.22 -12.52
CA GLU A 127 -1.13 -3.82 -11.13
C GLU A 127 -1.54 -4.95 -10.17
N TRP A 128 -1.05 -4.89 -8.94
CA TRP A 128 -1.46 -5.77 -7.85
C TRP A 128 -1.25 -5.10 -6.48
N GLY A 129 -2.04 -5.52 -5.50
CA GLY A 129 -1.69 -5.42 -4.10
C GLY A 129 -0.97 -6.69 -3.64
N VAL A 130 -0.43 -6.72 -2.45
CA VAL A 130 0.36 -7.85 -1.97
C VAL A 130 0.00 -8.25 -0.54
N VAL A 131 -0.16 -9.54 -0.33
CA VAL A 131 -0.21 -10.15 1.00
C VAL A 131 1.17 -10.63 1.36
N VAL A 132 1.68 -10.24 2.53
CA VAL A 132 2.95 -10.71 3.09
C VAL A 132 2.65 -11.49 4.35
N ALA A 133 3.13 -12.73 4.44
CA ALA A 133 2.86 -13.62 5.55
C ALA A 133 4.13 -14.28 6.08
N ASN A 134 4.21 -14.39 7.40
CA ASN A 134 5.19 -15.18 8.12
C ASN A 134 4.54 -15.80 9.38
N ASP A 135 5.34 -16.29 10.32
CA ASP A 135 4.84 -16.88 11.56
C ASP A 135 4.23 -15.84 12.51
N GLU A 136 4.63 -14.57 12.40
CA GLU A 136 4.11 -13.46 13.22
C GLU A 136 2.71 -13.00 12.80
N GLY A 137 2.34 -13.20 11.54
CA GLY A 137 1.02 -12.80 11.05
C GLY A 137 0.93 -12.63 9.54
N VAL A 138 -0.13 -11.94 9.12
CA VAL A 138 -0.43 -11.65 7.71
C VAL A 138 -0.71 -10.17 7.56
N VAL A 139 -0.03 -9.51 6.65
CA VAL A 139 -0.29 -8.11 6.27
C VAL A 139 -0.72 -8.07 4.80
N TYR A 140 -1.78 -7.34 4.54
CA TYR A 140 -2.23 -7.05 3.18
C TYR A 140 -1.99 -5.57 2.87
N ASP A 141 -1.16 -5.30 1.91
CA ASP A 141 -1.00 -3.98 1.31
C ASP A 141 -1.81 -3.95 0.01
N GLN A 142 -2.97 -3.29 0.07
CA GLN A 142 -3.89 -3.18 -1.07
C GLN A 142 -3.35 -2.25 -2.13
N ILE A 143 -2.61 -1.22 -1.71
CA ILE A 143 -2.12 -0.16 -2.60
C ILE A 143 -3.34 0.51 -3.26
N ASP A 144 -3.40 0.61 -4.59
CA ASP A 144 -4.52 1.21 -5.33
C ASP A 144 -5.49 0.18 -5.93
N THR A 145 -5.20 -1.12 -5.73
CA THR A 145 -5.97 -2.19 -6.37
C THR A 145 -7.41 -2.28 -5.88
N SER A 146 -8.27 -2.83 -6.72
CA SER A 146 -9.61 -3.23 -6.35
C SER A 146 -9.81 -4.70 -6.69
N ILE A 147 -10.05 -5.55 -5.69
CA ILE A 147 -10.32 -6.97 -5.92
C ILE A 147 -11.69 -7.19 -6.57
N GLY A 148 -12.58 -6.20 -6.46
CA GLY A 148 -13.96 -6.29 -6.97
C GLY A 148 -14.98 -6.03 -5.86
N ARG A 149 -16.08 -6.79 -5.87
CA ARG A 149 -17.15 -6.69 -4.86
C ARG A 149 -16.73 -7.33 -3.54
N PRO A 150 -17.43 -7.08 -2.43
CA PRO A 150 -17.13 -7.68 -1.13
C PRO A 150 -17.01 -9.21 -1.13
N ASP A 151 -17.81 -9.90 -1.95
CA ASP A 151 -17.72 -11.37 -2.07
C ASP A 151 -16.44 -11.82 -2.80
N ASP A 152 -16.00 -11.05 -3.78
CA ASP A 152 -14.74 -11.32 -4.50
C ASP A 152 -13.55 -11.15 -3.54
N VAL A 153 -13.62 -10.14 -2.65
CA VAL A 153 -12.63 -9.92 -1.58
C VAL A 153 -12.57 -11.13 -0.63
N ARG A 154 -13.73 -11.60 -0.14
CA ARG A 154 -13.80 -12.78 0.74
C ARG A 154 -13.21 -14.02 0.06
N THR A 155 -13.61 -14.27 -1.18
CA THR A 155 -13.10 -15.41 -1.98
C THR A 155 -11.59 -15.32 -2.18
N PHE A 156 -11.05 -14.13 -2.42
CA PHE A 156 -9.60 -13.95 -2.53
C PHE A 156 -8.89 -14.35 -1.23
N PHE A 157 -9.35 -13.90 -0.07
CA PHE A 157 -8.70 -14.23 1.19
C PHE A 157 -8.87 -15.69 1.61
N GLU A 158 -9.93 -16.38 1.18
CA GLU A 158 -10.04 -17.85 1.32
C GLU A 158 -8.95 -18.55 0.50
N ARG A 159 -8.70 -18.11 -0.74
CA ARG A 159 -7.60 -18.63 -1.58
C ARG A 159 -6.23 -18.32 -0.97
N VAL A 160 -6.04 -17.11 -0.44
CA VAL A 160 -4.81 -16.73 0.28
C VAL A 160 -4.57 -17.65 1.48
N ALA A 161 -5.58 -17.91 2.31
CA ALA A 161 -5.47 -18.82 3.43
C ALA A 161 -5.00 -20.22 2.98
N SER A 162 -5.61 -20.73 1.91
CA SER A 162 -5.21 -22.01 1.31
C SER A 162 -3.77 -21.99 0.79
N ALA A 163 -3.38 -20.96 0.04
CA ALA A 163 -2.02 -20.80 -0.49
C ALA A 163 -0.95 -20.73 0.60
N LEU A 164 -1.29 -20.08 1.73
CA LEU A 164 -0.43 -19.97 2.90
C LEU A 164 -0.44 -21.22 3.79
N GLY A 165 -1.30 -22.19 3.53
CA GLY A 165 -1.50 -23.35 4.41
C GLY A 165 -2.07 -22.99 5.78
N LYS A 166 -2.69 -21.81 5.93
CA LYS A 166 -3.26 -21.33 7.19
C LYS A 166 -4.70 -21.78 7.34
N ARG A 167 -5.03 -22.37 8.50
CA ARG A 167 -6.42 -22.65 8.87
C ARG A 167 -6.97 -21.46 9.63
N VAL A 168 -7.95 -20.80 9.05
CA VAL A 168 -8.68 -19.72 9.72
C VAL A 168 -9.79 -20.33 10.58
N ARG A 169 -9.77 -20.06 11.88
CA ARG A 169 -10.85 -20.49 12.78
C ARG A 169 -12.04 -19.55 12.64
N PRO A 170 -13.28 -20.03 12.81
CA PRO A 170 -14.44 -19.16 12.81
C PRO A 170 -14.27 -18.00 13.80
N GLY A 171 -14.41 -16.75 13.30
CA GLY A 171 -14.27 -15.53 14.10
C GLY A 171 -12.83 -15.05 14.32
N GLU A 172 -11.80 -15.76 13.85
CA GLU A 172 -10.43 -15.27 13.86
C GLU A 172 -10.07 -14.63 12.51
N PRO A 173 -9.51 -13.40 12.48
CA PRO A 173 -9.08 -12.77 11.24
C PRO A 173 -7.83 -13.48 10.69
N LEU A 174 -7.82 -13.74 9.36
CA LEU A 174 -6.61 -14.16 8.66
C LEU A 174 -5.59 -13.03 8.62
N VAL A 175 -6.07 -11.83 8.28
CA VAL A 175 -5.23 -10.64 8.08
C VAL A 175 -5.08 -9.92 9.41
N SER A 176 -3.84 -9.74 9.85
CA SER A 176 -3.50 -8.98 11.05
C SER A 176 -3.62 -7.48 10.81
N LEU A 177 -3.03 -7.01 9.71
CA LEU A 177 -3.03 -5.60 9.29
C LEU A 177 -3.39 -5.52 7.81
N ALA A 178 -4.37 -4.69 7.47
CA ALA A 178 -4.65 -4.31 6.09
C ALA A 178 -4.36 -2.82 5.89
N LEU A 179 -3.48 -2.52 4.94
CA LEU A 179 -3.18 -1.19 4.44
C LEU A 179 -4.07 -0.97 3.22
N VAL A 180 -5.09 -0.12 3.32
CA VAL A 180 -6.16 -0.07 2.33
C VAL A 180 -6.25 1.29 1.65
N ARG A 181 -6.58 1.27 0.36
CA ARG A 181 -7.15 2.47 -0.26
C ARG A 181 -8.51 2.73 0.38
N TRP A 182 -8.90 3.98 0.49
CA TRP A 182 -10.04 4.32 1.32
C TRP A 182 -10.88 5.49 0.80
N GLN A 183 -10.35 6.23 -0.15
CA GLN A 183 -10.95 7.47 -0.58
C GLN A 183 -11.37 7.40 -2.05
N PRO A 184 -12.65 7.67 -2.38
CA PRO A 184 -13.02 7.92 -3.75
C PRO A 184 -12.43 9.26 -4.20
N LEU A 185 -11.65 9.25 -5.29
CA LEU A 185 -11.05 10.44 -5.87
C LEU A 185 -12.01 11.05 -6.89
N LEU A 186 -12.29 12.35 -6.75
CA LEU A 186 -13.18 13.10 -7.65
C LEU A 186 -12.41 13.97 -8.67
N GLU A 187 -11.18 13.62 -8.94
CA GLU A 187 -10.31 14.40 -9.82
C GLU A 187 -10.87 14.51 -11.25
N VAL A 188 -11.31 13.38 -11.80
CA VAL A 188 -11.92 13.34 -13.13
C VAL A 188 -13.19 14.17 -13.19
N ASP A 189 -14.07 14.07 -12.18
CA ASP A 189 -15.30 14.85 -12.11
C ASP A 189 -15.00 16.36 -12.02
N ALA A 190 -13.99 16.73 -11.22
CA ALA A 190 -13.52 18.11 -11.10
C ALA A 190 -12.96 18.64 -12.42
N MET A 191 -12.14 17.86 -13.11
CA MET A 191 -11.53 18.24 -14.39
C MET A 191 -12.57 18.38 -15.52
N LEU A 192 -13.62 17.59 -15.50
CA LEU A 192 -14.72 17.66 -16.46
C LEU A 192 -15.72 18.78 -16.15
N ALA A 193 -15.47 19.59 -15.12
CA ALA A 193 -16.36 20.65 -14.65
C ALA A 193 -17.81 20.15 -14.40
N GLY A 194 -17.94 18.89 -14.00
CA GLY A 194 -19.21 18.29 -13.62
C GLY A 194 -19.71 18.79 -12.26
N ALA A 195 -20.94 18.45 -11.91
CA ALA A 195 -21.46 18.70 -10.57
C ALA A 195 -20.73 17.77 -9.57
N ILE A 196 -19.84 18.34 -8.77
CA ILE A 196 -19.13 17.61 -7.74
C ILE A 196 -20.03 17.48 -6.53
N GLY A 197 -20.45 16.26 -6.23
CA GLY A 197 -21.20 15.91 -5.03
C GLY A 197 -20.47 14.85 -4.23
N PHE A 198 -20.91 14.63 -3.00
CA PHE A 198 -20.34 13.55 -2.20
C PHE A 198 -20.68 12.19 -2.84
N PRO A 199 -19.71 11.33 -3.12
CA PRO A 199 -19.90 10.07 -3.84
C PRO A 199 -20.38 8.97 -2.89
N PHE A 200 -21.60 9.07 -2.39
CA PHE A 200 -22.16 8.18 -1.36
C PHE A 200 -22.02 6.69 -1.70
N THR A 201 -22.36 6.31 -2.93
CA THR A 201 -22.30 4.89 -3.34
C THR A 201 -20.87 4.39 -3.38
N ALA A 202 -19.97 5.12 -4.04
CA ALA A 202 -18.57 4.71 -4.17
C ALA A 202 -17.89 4.61 -2.79
N TYR A 203 -18.19 5.54 -1.89
CA TYR A 203 -17.65 5.51 -0.53
C TYR A 203 -18.23 4.36 0.31
N ALA A 204 -19.54 4.11 0.22
CA ALA A 204 -20.15 2.97 0.89
C ALA A 204 -19.57 1.63 0.40
N ASP A 205 -19.39 1.49 -0.91
CA ASP A 205 -18.77 0.30 -1.52
C ASP A 205 -17.31 0.11 -1.04
N GLU A 206 -16.57 1.19 -0.85
CA GLU A 206 -15.19 1.11 -0.33
C GLU A 206 -15.17 0.62 1.12
N LEU A 207 -16.06 1.16 1.98
CA LEU A 207 -16.21 0.68 3.36
C LEU A 207 -16.59 -0.81 3.41
N GLU A 208 -17.51 -1.25 2.54
CA GLU A 208 -17.90 -2.66 2.44
C GLU A 208 -16.74 -3.56 2.02
N ARG A 209 -15.95 -3.13 1.04
CA ARG A 209 -14.75 -3.87 0.60
C ARG A 209 -13.72 -3.97 1.71
N CYS A 210 -13.44 -2.85 2.40
CA CYS A 210 -12.52 -2.85 3.55
C CYS A 210 -13.02 -3.78 4.67
N ALA A 211 -14.32 -3.75 4.99
CA ALA A 211 -14.91 -4.64 5.99
C ALA A 211 -14.83 -6.12 5.55
N ALA A 212 -14.96 -6.39 4.25
CA ALA A 212 -14.92 -7.75 3.70
C ALA A 212 -13.53 -8.41 3.77
N ILE A 213 -12.45 -7.63 3.92
CA ILE A 213 -11.10 -8.16 4.19
C ILE A 213 -11.10 -8.95 5.51
N GLY A 214 -11.92 -8.54 6.48
CA GLY A 214 -12.00 -9.17 7.79
C GLY A 214 -10.69 -9.06 8.58
N ALA A 215 -9.94 -7.97 8.39
CA ALA A 215 -8.67 -7.76 9.08
C ALA A 215 -8.88 -7.39 10.55
N ARG A 216 -7.91 -7.75 11.40
CA ARG A 216 -7.89 -7.32 12.81
C ARG A 216 -7.70 -5.82 12.93
N VAL A 217 -6.78 -5.28 12.13
CA VAL A 217 -6.51 -3.84 12.04
C VAL A 217 -6.56 -3.40 10.59
N VAL A 218 -7.24 -2.30 10.32
CA VAL A 218 -7.25 -1.62 9.02
C VAL A 218 -6.62 -0.24 9.20
N CYS A 219 -5.68 0.09 8.32
CA CYS A 219 -5.03 1.38 8.23
C CYS A 219 -5.25 1.96 6.84
N PRO A 220 -5.86 3.15 6.69
CA PRO A 220 -5.95 3.80 5.39
C PRO A 220 -4.55 4.10 4.85
N SER A 221 -4.32 3.78 3.60
CA SER A 221 -3.04 3.96 2.89
C SER A 221 -3.30 4.54 1.50
N SER A 222 -2.26 4.77 0.70
CA SER A 222 -2.35 5.21 -0.70
C SER A 222 -3.11 6.53 -0.94
N ALA A 223 -3.23 7.40 0.06
CA ALA A 223 -3.86 8.72 -0.07
C ALA A 223 -3.11 9.81 0.72
N GLY A 224 -1.85 9.59 1.02
CA GLY A 224 -0.98 10.55 1.69
C GLY A 224 -0.37 11.57 0.72
N ALA A 225 -1.15 12.08 -0.22
CA ALA A 225 -0.73 13.07 -1.19
C ALA A 225 -1.71 14.25 -1.26
N ARG A 226 -1.23 15.40 -1.72
CA ARG A 226 -2.06 16.58 -1.99
C ARG A 226 -1.57 17.30 -3.24
N HIS A 227 -2.46 18.04 -3.88
CA HIS A 227 -2.08 18.94 -4.94
C HIS A 227 -1.24 20.09 -4.38
N ALA A 228 -0.15 20.42 -5.09
CA ALA A 228 0.83 21.43 -4.69
C ALA A 228 0.76 22.71 -5.54
N GLY A 229 1.36 23.78 -5.04
CA GLY A 229 1.54 25.03 -5.75
C GLY A 229 0.23 25.60 -6.33
N PRO A 230 0.17 25.94 -7.63
CA PRO A 230 -1.01 26.52 -8.26
C PRO A 230 -2.22 25.56 -8.30
N TYR A 231 -2.01 24.28 -8.09
CA TYR A 231 -3.07 23.24 -8.10
C TYR A 231 -3.68 22.99 -6.72
N ALA A 232 -3.19 23.62 -5.65
CA ALA A 232 -3.64 23.38 -4.28
C ALA A 232 -5.16 23.60 -4.05
N PHE A 233 -5.83 24.38 -4.91
CA PHE A 233 -7.28 24.57 -4.85
C PHE A 233 -8.06 23.26 -5.08
N MET A 234 -7.49 22.32 -5.85
CA MET A 234 -8.09 21.01 -6.14
C MET A 234 -8.27 20.17 -4.87
N ASN A 235 -7.45 20.35 -3.83
CA ASN A 235 -7.55 19.58 -2.59
C ASN A 235 -8.92 19.66 -1.92
N ARG A 236 -9.67 20.75 -2.15
CA ARG A 236 -11.03 20.91 -1.62
C ARG A 236 -12.11 20.27 -2.49
N LEU A 237 -11.76 19.91 -3.71
CA LEU A 237 -12.71 19.40 -4.71
C LEU A 237 -12.60 17.88 -4.87
N VAL A 238 -11.39 17.34 -4.79
CA VAL A 238 -11.12 15.96 -5.19
C VAL A 238 -11.05 14.97 -4.04
N TYR A 239 -10.85 15.44 -2.80
CA TYR A 239 -10.75 14.59 -1.60
C TYR A 239 -11.99 14.74 -0.70
N PRO A 240 -13.06 13.98 -0.96
CA PRO A 240 -14.36 14.19 -0.29
C PRO A 240 -14.41 13.66 1.15
N VAL A 241 -13.48 12.77 1.53
CA VAL A 241 -13.47 12.11 2.83
C VAL A 241 -12.18 12.44 3.55
N THR A 242 -12.24 12.73 4.85
CA THR A 242 -11.04 12.82 5.68
C THR A 242 -10.69 11.44 6.24
N GLU A 243 -9.41 11.20 6.51
CA GLU A 243 -8.95 9.96 7.13
C GLU A 243 -9.67 9.67 8.46
N GLY A 244 -9.84 10.71 9.30
CA GLY A 244 -10.57 10.57 10.57
C GLY A 244 -12.00 10.09 10.36
N ARG A 245 -12.69 10.63 9.35
CA ARG A 245 -14.04 10.20 9.00
C ARG A 245 -14.10 8.75 8.52
N PHE A 246 -13.17 8.34 7.68
CA PHE A 246 -13.07 6.95 7.23
C PHE A 246 -12.88 5.98 8.41
N VAL A 247 -11.96 6.31 9.33
CA VAL A 247 -11.67 5.49 10.53
C VAL A 247 -12.93 5.33 11.39
N GLU A 248 -13.68 6.43 11.62
CA GLU A 248 -14.93 6.40 12.38
C GLU A 248 -16.01 5.56 11.69
N ASP A 249 -16.21 5.76 10.39
CA ASP A 249 -17.24 5.06 9.61
C ASP A 249 -16.93 3.56 9.49
N LEU A 250 -15.66 3.20 9.30
CA LEU A 250 -15.26 1.79 9.24
C LEU A 250 -15.42 1.11 10.61
N ALA A 251 -15.04 1.76 11.70
CA ALA A 251 -15.24 1.23 13.05
C ALA A 251 -16.72 0.99 13.36
N ALA A 252 -17.61 1.89 12.92
CA ALA A 252 -19.06 1.72 13.06
C ALA A 252 -19.60 0.57 12.20
N ARG A 253 -19.04 0.34 11.01
CA ARG A 253 -19.48 -0.68 10.04
C ARG A 253 -19.02 -2.09 10.38
N SER A 254 -17.80 -2.22 10.90
CA SER A 254 -17.14 -3.49 11.18
C SER A 254 -16.58 -3.49 12.62
N PRO A 255 -17.43 -3.57 13.64
CA PRO A 255 -17.00 -3.45 15.04
C PRO A 255 -15.86 -4.35 15.50
N PRO A 256 -15.68 -5.58 14.95
CA PRO A 256 -14.52 -6.40 15.30
C PRO A 256 -13.18 -5.87 14.76
N THR A 257 -13.22 -5.01 13.73
CA THR A 257 -12.03 -4.43 13.11
C THR A 257 -11.63 -3.15 13.83
N ARG A 258 -10.39 -3.10 14.29
CA ARG A 258 -9.79 -1.85 14.79
C ARG A 258 -9.33 -1.01 13.62
N ALA A 259 -9.82 0.21 13.48
CA ALA A 259 -9.33 1.16 12.49
C ALA A 259 -8.25 2.04 13.09
N GLU A 260 -7.07 2.07 12.47
CA GLU A 260 -5.93 2.88 12.87
C GLU A 260 -5.67 3.99 11.84
N ARG A 261 -5.00 5.05 12.24
CA ARG A 261 -4.59 6.12 11.33
C ARG A 261 -3.29 5.78 10.61
N HIS A 262 -3.16 6.28 9.39
CA HIS A 262 -1.89 6.32 8.68
C HIS A 262 -1.00 7.43 9.28
N VAL A 263 0.11 7.03 9.88
CA VAL A 263 1.03 7.97 10.53
C VAL A 263 2.41 7.81 9.90
N THR A 264 2.81 8.78 9.09
CA THR A 264 4.17 8.84 8.53
C THR A 264 5.19 8.87 9.67
N GLY A 265 6.20 8.01 9.60
CA GLY A 265 7.20 7.83 10.65
C GLY A 265 6.82 6.83 11.75
N ALA A 266 5.61 6.24 11.69
CA ALA A 266 5.21 5.17 12.60
C ALA A 266 5.69 3.80 12.14
N THR A 267 5.80 2.88 13.10
CA THR A 267 6.01 1.44 12.87
C THR A 267 4.81 0.65 13.34
N TYR A 268 4.26 -0.17 12.47
CA TYR A 268 3.17 -1.10 12.75
C TYR A 268 3.78 -2.48 12.96
N ARG A 269 3.84 -2.92 14.22
CA ARG A 269 4.49 -4.19 14.62
C ARG A 269 3.46 -5.30 14.67
N VAL A 270 3.62 -6.30 13.81
CA VAL A 270 2.79 -7.51 13.82
C VAL A 270 3.51 -8.58 14.64
N ARG A 271 2.87 -9.05 15.71
CA ARG A 271 3.40 -10.10 16.61
C ARG A 271 2.27 -11.07 16.99
N ASN A 272 2.43 -12.33 16.66
CA ASN A 272 1.44 -13.39 16.96
C ASN A 272 0.01 -13.01 16.49
N GLY A 273 -0.11 -12.36 15.33
CA GLY A 273 -1.36 -11.90 14.75
C GLY A 273 -1.91 -10.59 15.33
N ASP A 274 -1.33 -10.06 16.41
CA ASP A 274 -1.69 -8.75 16.95
C ASP A 274 -0.86 -7.61 16.32
N VAL A 275 -1.42 -6.39 16.34
CA VAL A 275 -0.77 -5.19 15.79
C VAL A 275 -0.59 -4.14 16.87
N ILE A 276 0.65 -3.71 17.03
CA ILE A 276 1.05 -2.63 17.94
C ILE A 276 1.56 -1.47 17.09
N VAL A 277 1.02 -0.27 17.29
CA VAL A 277 1.44 0.93 16.56
C VAL A 277 2.39 1.76 17.43
N ASP A 278 3.61 1.90 16.96
CA ASP A 278 4.63 2.77 17.53
C ASP A 278 4.76 4.02 16.66
N ARG A 279 4.20 5.14 17.12
CA ARG A 279 4.01 6.35 16.30
C ARG A 279 5.29 7.04 15.88
N ASP A 280 6.40 6.81 16.59
CA ASP A 280 7.70 7.39 16.29
C ASP A 280 8.74 6.31 15.92
N GLY A 281 8.28 5.08 15.66
CA GLY A 281 9.14 3.91 15.49
C GLY A 281 10.12 4.05 14.34
N ALA A 282 9.65 4.40 13.15
CA ALA A 282 10.48 4.56 11.96
C ALA A 282 11.51 5.69 12.13
N ILE A 283 11.09 6.82 12.74
CA ILE A 283 11.98 7.96 13.02
C ILE A 283 13.09 7.55 13.99
N ARG A 284 12.78 6.75 15.02
CA ARG A 284 13.79 6.23 15.97
C ARG A 284 14.74 5.24 15.31
N ASP A 285 14.26 4.49 14.33
CA ASP A 285 15.05 3.51 13.58
C ASP A 285 15.88 4.17 12.45
N GLY A 286 15.81 5.51 12.32
CA GLY A 286 16.63 6.31 11.42
C GLY A 286 16.17 6.31 9.96
N LEU A 287 14.87 6.05 9.72
CA LEU A 287 14.25 5.97 8.38
C LEU A 287 13.73 7.31 7.87
#